data_ebba0f8ba947701b73bee8c347e406b9
#
_entry.id   ebba0f8ba947701b73bee8c347e406b9
#
_cell.length_a   1.000
_cell.length_b   1.000
_cell.length_c   1.000
_cell.angle_alpha   90.00
_cell.angle_beta   90.00
_cell.angle_gamma   90.00
#
_symmetry.space_group_name_H-M   'P 1'
#
loop_
_entity.id
_entity.type
_entity.pdbx_description
1 polymer ?
#
loop_
_entity_poly.entity_id
_entity_poly.type
_entity_poly.pdbx_seq_one_letter_code
_entity_poly.pdbx_strand_id
1 'polypeptide(L)'
;FNFNPNATVDDGSCEDVLEGCLDFDADNYNAEANTACEDCCEFLGCTDETALNYDAGANADDASCIFDVSELSNALMLQGIIDFTVPSGGSDGKAIHFVAIADIADLSAFGVGVANNGGGTDGLEYGFPTMAVAAGDDILLARTPEVMESYLASSCFSSFEHVLTANSSISQNGDDAIELFESGIVIETFGEIDVD
;
A
#
# COMPACT_ATOMS: atom_id res chain seq x y z
N PHE A 1 6.42 -36.32 -23.43
CA PHE A 1 6.13 -35.41 -24.53
C PHE A 1 6.05 -36.15 -25.88
N ASN A 2 6.96 -37.07 -26.17
CA ASN A 2 6.99 -37.85 -27.41
C ASN A 2 6.36 -39.26 -27.25
N PHE A 3 5.35 -39.41 -26.41
CA PHE A 3 4.65 -40.65 -26.14
C PHE A 3 4.12 -41.34 -27.44
N ASN A 4 4.48 -42.59 -27.64
CA ASN A 4 3.97 -43.41 -28.76
C ASN A 4 2.97 -44.47 -28.22
N PRO A 5 1.65 -44.34 -28.50
CA PRO A 5 0.65 -45.26 -27.99
C PRO A 5 0.76 -46.70 -28.58
N ASN A 6 1.54 -46.89 -29.65
CA ASN A 6 1.74 -48.18 -30.27
C ASN A 6 3.04 -48.89 -29.83
N ALA A 7 3.88 -48.23 -29.02
CA ALA A 7 5.07 -48.85 -28.48
C ALA A 7 4.70 -49.89 -27.44
N THR A 8 5.32 -51.07 -27.53
CA THR A 8 5.13 -52.18 -26.59
C THR A 8 6.34 -52.41 -25.68
N VAL A 9 7.43 -51.69 -25.95
CA VAL A 9 8.67 -51.73 -25.16
C VAL A 9 9.18 -50.29 -25.05
N ASP A 10 9.58 -49.93 -23.84
CA ASP A 10 10.26 -48.65 -23.62
C ASP A 10 11.72 -48.74 -24.11
N ASP A 11 12.12 -47.87 -25.00
CA ASP A 11 13.47 -47.76 -25.52
C ASP A 11 14.29 -46.65 -24.86
N GLY A 12 13.74 -46.00 -23.85
CA GLY A 12 14.37 -44.90 -23.16
C GLY A 12 14.37 -43.58 -23.94
N SER A 13 13.57 -43.49 -25.03
CA SER A 13 13.48 -42.27 -25.83
C SER A 13 12.42 -41.29 -25.38
N CYS A 14 11.71 -41.61 -24.30
CA CYS A 14 10.71 -40.69 -23.72
C CYS A 14 11.38 -39.43 -23.19
N GLU A 15 10.86 -38.32 -23.61
CA GLU A 15 11.24 -37.01 -23.08
C GLU A 15 10.29 -36.58 -21.99
N ASP A 16 10.84 -36.09 -20.88
CA ASP A 16 10.03 -35.54 -19.77
C ASP A 16 9.29 -34.30 -20.28
N VAL A 17 8.07 -34.11 -19.73
CA VAL A 17 7.32 -32.89 -19.96
C VAL A 17 7.95 -31.77 -19.10
N LEU A 18 8.44 -30.75 -19.78
CA LEU A 18 8.90 -29.52 -19.14
C LEU A 18 7.95 -28.39 -19.55
N GLU A 19 7.05 -28.06 -18.66
CA GLU A 19 6.11 -26.97 -18.88
C GLU A 19 6.78 -25.62 -18.63
N GLY A 20 6.41 -24.60 -19.42
CA GLY A 20 6.88 -23.24 -19.26
C GLY A 20 6.29 -22.31 -20.31
N CYS A 21 6.53 -21.02 -20.15
CA CYS A 21 6.13 -20.02 -21.15
C CYS A 21 6.94 -20.21 -22.43
N LEU A 22 6.25 -20.40 -23.55
CA LEU A 22 6.84 -20.52 -24.90
C LEU A 22 6.67 -19.26 -25.75
N ASP A 23 6.11 -18.19 -25.18
CA ASP A 23 5.99 -16.91 -25.85
C ASP A 23 7.30 -16.13 -25.72
N PHE A 24 7.91 -15.81 -26.86
CA PHE A 24 9.21 -15.10 -26.93
C PHE A 24 9.12 -13.64 -26.46
N ASP A 25 7.91 -13.06 -26.43
CA ASP A 25 7.68 -11.69 -26.00
C ASP A 25 7.42 -11.61 -24.48
N ALA A 26 7.24 -12.77 -23.80
CA ALA A 26 7.04 -12.82 -22.37
C ALA A 26 8.36 -12.70 -21.60
N ASP A 27 8.34 -11.99 -20.46
CA ASP A 27 9.52 -11.76 -19.61
C ASP A 27 10.05 -13.05 -18.98
N ASN A 28 9.17 -14.03 -18.74
CA ASN A 28 9.55 -15.35 -18.23
C ASN A 28 9.61 -16.44 -19.30
N TYR A 29 9.90 -16.06 -20.58
CA TYR A 29 10.10 -17.04 -21.64
C TYR A 29 11.10 -18.13 -21.25
N ASN A 30 10.73 -19.40 -21.45
CA ASN A 30 11.59 -20.55 -21.17
C ASN A 30 11.92 -21.33 -22.43
N ALA A 31 13.13 -21.13 -22.95
CA ALA A 31 13.62 -21.84 -24.17
C ALA A 31 13.80 -23.36 -23.98
N GLU A 32 13.84 -23.85 -22.72
CA GLU A 32 14.02 -25.27 -22.45
C GLU A 32 12.66 -25.99 -22.33
N ALA A 33 11.57 -25.26 -22.18
CA ALA A 33 10.23 -25.84 -22.12
C ALA A 33 9.88 -26.50 -23.47
N ASN A 34 9.24 -27.66 -23.36
CA ASN A 34 8.74 -28.42 -24.54
C ASN A 34 7.20 -28.52 -24.54
N THR A 35 6.55 -27.96 -23.56
CA THR A 35 5.11 -27.95 -23.42
C THR A 35 4.69 -26.57 -22.91
N ALA A 36 3.73 -25.94 -23.59
CA ALA A 36 3.18 -24.67 -23.14
C ALA A 36 2.43 -24.86 -21.82
N CYS A 37 2.69 -24.02 -20.86
CA CYS A 37 1.89 -23.90 -19.66
C CYS A 37 0.62 -23.08 -19.93
N GLU A 38 -0.43 -23.30 -19.15
CA GLU A 38 -1.66 -22.52 -19.23
C GLU A 38 -1.50 -21.26 -18.33
N ASP A 39 -1.67 -20.08 -18.93
CA ASP A 39 -1.65 -18.78 -18.25
C ASP A 39 -0.39 -18.48 -17.39
N CYS A 40 0.75 -19.05 -17.73
CA CYS A 40 1.99 -18.82 -16.97
C CYS A 40 2.94 -17.79 -17.59
N CYS A 41 2.64 -17.26 -18.77
CA CYS A 41 3.46 -16.22 -19.39
C CYS A 41 3.25 -14.89 -18.67
N GLU A 42 4.34 -14.26 -18.26
CA GLU A 42 4.35 -12.96 -17.57
C GLU A 42 4.82 -11.88 -18.55
N PHE A 43 4.05 -10.84 -18.64
CA PHE A 43 4.35 -9.60 -19.37
C PHE A 43 4.40 -8.49 -18.36
N LEU A 44 5.60 -8.01 -18.05
CA LEU A 44 5.83 -6.98 -17.04
C LEU A 44 5.49 -5.59 -17.58
N GLY A 45 4.89 -4.76 -16.72
CA GLY A 45 4.55 -3.38 -17.01
C GLY A 45 3.58 -2.80 -16.00
N CYS A 46 3.23 -1.53 -16.17
CA CYS A 46 2.23 -0.90 -15.31
C CYS A 46 0.83 -1.43 -15.60
N THR A 47 0.20 -2.09 -14.63
CA THR A 47 -1.15 -2.67 -14.76
C THR A 47 -2.26 -1.75 -14.24
N ASP A 48 -1.95 -0.56 -13.74
CA ASP A 48 -2.93 0.41 -13.26
C ASP A 48 -3.46 1.28 -14.42
N GLU A 49 -4.75 1.15 -14.73
CA GLU A 49 -5.43 1.89 -15.81
C GLU A 49 -5.44 3.42 -15.59
N THR A 50 -5.18 3.90 -14.37
CA THR A 50 -5.11 5.33 -14.05
C THR A 50 -3.72 5.93 -14.25
N ALA A 51 -2.70 5.11 -14.44
CA ALA A 51 -1.34 5.55 -14.67
C ALA A 51 -1.14 6.11 -16.09
N LEU A 52 -0.26 7.08 -16.22
CA LEU A 52 0.09 7.69 -17.52
C LEU A 52 0.77 6.72 -18.50
N ASN A 53 1.42 5.70 -17.96
CA ASN A 53 2.14 4.66 -18.71
C ASN A 53 1.48 3.27 -18.58
N TYR A 54 0.16 3.24 -18.34
CA TYR A 54 -0.60 1.99 -18.32
C TYR A 54 -0.31 1.13 -19.56
N ASP A 55 0.00 -0.12 -19.35
CA ASP A 55 0.20 -1.11 -20.42
C ASP A 55 -0.89 -2.19 -20.37
N ALA A 56 -1.84 -2.12 -21.30
CA ALA A 56 -2.92 -3.11 -21.40
C ALA A 56 -2.42 -4.52 -21.81
N GLY A 57 -1.18 -4.67 -22.22
CA GLY A 57 -0.54 -5.95 -22.52
C GLY A 57 0.13 -6.60 -21.32
N ALA A 58 0.42 -5.82 -20.28
CA ALA A 58 0.99 -6.34 -19.03
C ALA A 58 -0.04 -7.15 -18.23
N ASN A 59 0.40 -8.26 -17.66
CA ASN A 59 -0.37 -9.07 -16.72
C ASN A 59 0.31 -9.22 -15.36
N ALA A 60 1.51 -8.64 -15.20
CA ALA A 60 2.26 -8.57 -13.95
C ALA A 60 2.81 -7.15 -13.76
N ASP A 61 2.52 -6.55 -12.62
CA ASP A 61 3.00 -5.21 -12.29
C ASP A 61 4.49 -5.24 -11.95
N ASP A 62 5.27 -4.33 -12.58
CA ASP A 62 6.70 -4.16 -12.37
C ASP A 62 7.05 -2.94 -11.51
N ALA A 63 6.04 -2.32 -10.89
CA ALA A 63 6.12 -1.07 -10.13
C ALA A 63 6.62 0.14 -10.97
N SER A 64 6.47 0.09 -12.29
CA SER A 64 6.87 1.19 -13.20
C SER A 64 5.78 2.24 -13.40
N CYS A 65 4.62 2.13 -12.73
CA CYS A 65 3.50 3.03 -12.92
C CYS A 65 3.88 4.50 -12.66
N ILE A 66 3.53 5.38 -13.59
CA ILE A 66 3.74 6.83 -13.51
C ILE A 66 2.39 7.49 -13.41
N PHE A 67 2.17 8.27 -12.35
CA PHE A 67 0.93 9.01 -12.15
C PHE A 67 1.12 10.50 -12.38
N ASP A 68 0.04 11.18 -12.77
CA ASP A 68 0.06 12.64 -12.91
C ASP A 68 -0.06 13.30 -11.52
N VAL A 69 1.08 13.67 -10.97
CA VAL A 69 1.17 14.35 -9.68
C VAL A 69 0.76 15.84 -9.75
N SER A 70 0.52 16.38 -10.95
CA SER A 70 0.09 17.77 -11.10
C SER A 70 -1.33 18.04 -10.60
N GLU A 71 -2.14 17.00 -10.47
CA GLU A 71 -3.50 17.07 -9.94
C GLU A 71 -3.58 16.90 -8.41
N LEU A 72 -2.45 16.56 -7.74
CA LEU A 72 -2.42 16.43 -6.29
C LEU A 72 -2.56 17.80 -5.62
N SER A 73 -3.47 17.89 -4.66
CA SER A 73 -3.72 19.12 -3.92
C SER A 73 -2.64 19.39 -2.87
N ASN A 74 -2.05 18.33 -2.31
CA ASN A 74 -1.20 18.38 -1.11
C ASN A 74 -1.87 19.18 0.02
N ALA A 75 -3.19 19.10 0.11
CA ALA A 75 -3.98 19.90 1.03
C ALA A 75 -3.98 19.38 2.48
N LEU A 76 -3.54 18.14 2.69
CA LEU A 76 -3.37 17.54 4.01
C LEU A 76 -1.89 17.38 4.34
N MET A 77 -1.51 17.66 5.59
CA MET A 77 -0.12 17.56 6.04
C MET A 77 -0.05 16.78 7.35
N LEU A 78 0.97 15.93 7.50
CA LEU A 78 1.27 15.18 8.70
C LEU A 78 1.95 16.10 9.72
N GLN A 79 1.37 16.21 10.92
CA GLN A 79 1.88 17.07 11.99
C GLN A 79 2.64 16.32 13.06
N GLY A 80 2.27 15.07 13.33
CA GLY A 80 2.94 14.31 14.36
C GLY A 80 2.34 12.95 14.64
N ILE A 81 3.11 12.15 15.35
CA ILE A 81 2.75 10.81 15.77
C ILE A 81 2.68 10.76 17.28
N ILE A 82 1.68 10.08 17.80
CA ILE A 82 1.48 9.84 19.22
C ILE A 82 1.55 8.33 19.45
N ASP A 83 2.43 7.93 20.37
CA ASP A 83 2.56 6.54 20.80
C ASP A 83 2.68 6.48 22.33
N PHE A 84 1.54 6.45 23.02
CA PHE A 84 1.49 6.26 24.47
C PHE A 84 1.29 4.78 24.78
N THR A 85 2.08 4.25 25.70
CA THR A 85 1.91 2.89 26.23
C THR A 85 0.75 2.86 27.23
N VAL A 86 -0.49 2.90 26.75
CA VAL A 86 -1.71 2.95 27.58
C VAL A 86 -2.84 2.08 27.02
N PRO A 87 -3.45 1.23 27.82
CA PRO A 87 -2.87 0.68 29.05
C PRO A 87 -1.55 -0.05 28.75
N SER A 88 -0.73 -0.32 29.76
CA SER A 88 0.61 -0.90 29.58
C SER A 88 0.66 -2.04 28.53
N GLY A 89 1.41 -1.85 27.44
CA GLY A 89 1.56 -2.81 26.34
C GLY A 89 0.42 -2.81 25.32
N GLY A 90 -0.54 -1.87 25.39
CA GLY A 90 -1.66 -1.77 24.45
C GLY A 90 -1.40 -0.83 23.27
N SER A 91 -2.26 -0.91 22.26
CA SER A 91 -2.25 -0.02 21.08
C SER A 91 -3.20 1.18 21.24
N ASP A 92 -3.91 1.30 22.38
CA ASP A 92 -4.98 2.29 22.56
C ASP A 92 -4.48 3.74 22.57
N GLY A 93 -3.21 3.95 22.94
CA GLY A 93 -2.57 5.26 22.98
C GLY A 93 -1.91 5.68 21.66
N LYS A 94 -2.18 5.00 20.56
CA LYS A 94 -1.60 5.31 19.24
C LYS A 94 -2.51 6.24 18.44
N ALA A 95 -1.93 7.30 17.90
CA ALA A 95 -2.65 8.24 17.04
C ALA A 95 -1.69 8.96 16.09
N ILE A 96 -2.25 9.50 15.02
CA ILE A 96 -1.56 10.34 14.05
C ILE A 96 -2.33 11.66 13.94
N HIS A 97 -1.61 12.78 13.96
CA HIS A 97 -2.14 14.12 13.85
C HIS A 97 -1.87 14.69 12.47
N PHE A 98 -2.89 15.20 11.81
CA PHE A 98 -2.83 15.88 10.52
C PHE A 98 -3.43 17.29 10.66
N VAL A 99 -3.03 18.18 9.74
CA VAL A 99 -3.65 19.48 9.54
C VAL A 99 -4.02 19.67 8.07
N ALA A 100 -5.22 20.18 7.83
CA ALA A 100 -5.62 20.62 6.50
C ALA A 100 -5.00 22.01 6.21
N ILE A 101 -4.09 22.09 5.22
CA ILE A 101 -3.45 23.36 4.84
C ILE A 101 -4.23 24.13 3.77
N ALA A 102 -5.26 23.50 3.18
CA ALA A 102 -6.24 24.08 2.28
C ALA A 102 -7.59 23.39 2.50
N ASP A 103 -8.67 23.97 1.95
CA ASP A 103 -9.99 23.34 1.99
C ASP A 103 -9.98 22.01 1.21
N ILE A 104 -10.45 20.94 1.85
CA ILE A 104 -10.56 19.59 1.28
C ILE A 104 -12.05 19.28 1.12
N ALA A 105 -12.51 19.14 -0.13
CA ALA A 105 -13.92 18.88 -0.41
C ALA A 105 -14.32 17.42 -0.04
N ASP A 106 -13.38 16.48 -0.18
CA ASP A 106 -13.57 15.07 0.16
C ASP A 106 -12.25 14.48 0.71
N LEU A 107 -12.23 14.22 2.01
CA LEU A 107 -11.06 13.67 2.70
C LEU A 107 -10.74 12.24 2.25
N SER A 108 -11.69 11.52 1.61
CA SER A 108 -11.47 10.15 1.14
C SER A 108 -10.44 10.03 0.00
N ALA A 109 -10.03 11.17 -0.60
CA ALA A 109 -8.89 11.21 -1.50
C ALA A 109 -7.55 10.90 -0.79
N PHE A 110 -7.51 11.02 0.54
CA PHE A 110 -6.31 10.82 1.35
C PHE A 110 -6.38 9.52 2.16
N GLY A 111 -5.22 9.10 2.65
CA GLY A 111 -5.11 7.97 3.56
C GLY A 111 -3.69 7.81 4.07
N VAL A 112 -3.46 6.80 4.90
CA VAL A 112 -2.16 6.54 5.52
C VAL A 112 -1.77 5.07 5.45
N GLY A 113 -0.47 4.83 5.47
CA GLY A 113 0.16 3.53 5.68
C GLY A 113 1.26 3.63 6.73
N VAL A 114 1.62 2.51 7.32
CA VAL A 114 2.66 2.37 8.33
C VAL A 114 3.72 1.40 7.83
N ALA A 115 4.96 1.87 7.68
CA ALA A 115 6.10 1.01 7.34
C ALA A 115 6.67 0.42 8.64
N ASN A 116 6.23 -0.78 8.98
CA ASN A 116 6.55 -1.43 10.24
C ASN A 116 7.96 -2.05 10.25
N ASN A 117 8.74 -1.75 11.30
CA ASN A 117 10.01 -2.43 11.63
C ASN A 117 11.01 -2.52 10.46
N GLY A 118 11.21 -1.45 9.72
CA GLY A 118 12.14 -1.41 8.60
C GLY A 118 11.80 -2.35 7.43
N GLY A 119 10.55 -2.82 7.36
CA GLY A 119 10.08 -3.76 6.34
C GLY A 119 9.71 -3.13 5.00
N GLY A 120 9.92 -1.82 4.84
CA GLY A 120 9.42 -1.07 3.71
C GLY A 120 7.96 -0.64 3.88
N THR A 121 7.40 -0.02 2.85
CA THR A 121 5.99 0.38 2.86
C THR A 121 5.08 -0.77 2.44
N ASP A 122 3.97 -0.94 3.15
CA ASP A 122 2.87 -1.85 2.79
C ASP A 122 1.80 -1.12 1.93
N GLY A 123 2.06 0.15 1.57
CA GLY A 123 1.13 0.98 0.83
C GLY A 123 0.00 1.55 1.69
N LEU A 124 -1.12 1.90 1.05
CA LEU A 124 -2.28 2.49 1.72
C LEU A 124 -3.00 1.45 2.58
N GLU A 125 -3.02 1.66 3.91
CA GLU A 125 -3.66 0.74 4.86
C GLU A 125 -4.95 1.28 5.48
N TYR A 126 -5.10 2.60 5.55
CA TYR A 126 -6.30 3.26 6.04
C TYR A 126 -6.69 4.43 5.14
N GLY A 127 -7.82 4.30 4.44
CA GLY A 127 -8.44 5.41 3.71
C GLY A 127 -9.31 6.26 4.64
N PHE A 128 -9.20 7.58 4.53
CA PHE A 128 -10.06 8.47 5.29
C PHE A 128 -11.53 8.40 4.84
N PRO A 129 -12.49 8.73 5.71
CA PRO A 129 -13.90 8.75 5.34
C PRO A 129 -14.22 9.92 4.39
N THR A 130 -15.30 9.77 3.60
CA THR A 130 -15.87 10.86 2.81
C THR A 130 -16.40 11.95 3.73
N MET A 131 -15.73 13.09 3.78
CA MET A 131 -16.13 14.29 4.52
C MET A 131 -15.37 15.50 4.00
N ALA A 132 -15.96 16.68 4.14
CA ALA A 132 -15.27 17.94 3.87
C ALA A 132 -14.50 18.40 5.12
N VAL A 133 -13.33 19.02 4.92
CA VAL A 133 -12.46 19.57 5.96
C VAL A 133 -12.04 20.96 5.54
N ALA A 134 -12.07 21.92 6.44
CA ALA A 134 -11.67 23.31 6.17
C ALA A 134 -10.17 23.51 6.37
N ALA A 135 -9.62 24.49 5.69
CA ALA A 135 -8.24 24.91 5.90
C ALA A 135 -7.99 25.33 7.35
N GLY A 136 -7.01 24.75 7.98
CA GLY A 136 -6.66 25.00 9.38
C GLY A 136 -7.27 23.99 10.37
N ASP A 137 -8.15 23.11 9.91
CA ASP A 137 -8.69 22.06 10.79
C ASP A 137 -7.62 21.05 11.16
N ASP A 138 -7.59 20.69 12.44
CA ASP A 138 -6.76 19.62 13.01
C ASP A 138 -7.53 18.29 13.03
N ILE A 139 -6.92 17.24 12.54
CA ILE A 139 -7.49 15.88 12.43
C ILE A 139 -6.67 14.92 13.29
N LEU A 140 -7.30 14.25 14.24
CA LEU A 140 -6.69 13.17 15.01
C LEU A 140 -7.21 11.82 14.51
N LEU A 141 -6.34 10.99 13.96
CA LEU A 141 -6.62 9.60 13.65
C LEU A 141 -6.10 8.73 14.81
N ALA A 142 -6.99 8.24 15.66
CA ALA A 142 -6.64 7.51 16.88
C ALA A 142 -7.13 6.06 16.87
N ARG A 143 -6.35 5.16 17.43
CA ARG A 143 -6.76 3.76 17.63
C ARG A 143 -7.97 3.64 18.55
N THR A 144 -7.96 4.40 19.63
CA THR A 144 -9.05 4.42 20.61
C THR A 144 -9.24 5.87 21.09
N PRO A 145 -10.10 6.66 20.42
CA PRO A 145 -10.33 8.07 20.72
C PRO A 145 -10.64 8.35 22.20
N GLU A 146 -11.44 7.50 22.85
CA GLU A 146 -11.83 7.67 24.27
C GLU A 146 -10.64 7.52 25.21
N VAL A 147 -9.66 6.69 24.86
CA VAL A 147 -8.42 6.58 25.62
C VAL A 147 -7.57 7.82 25.41
N MET A 148 -7.44 8.30 24.18
CA MET A 148 -6.71 9.55 23.88
C MET A 148 -7.32 10.73 24.61
N GLU A 149 -8.65 10.87 24.65
CA GLU A 149 -9.36 11.90 25.41
C GLU A 149 -9.02 11.86 26.91
N SER A 150 -8.83 10.67 27.47
CA SER A 150 -8.49 10.50 28.88
C SER A 150 -7.05 10.88 29.22
N TYR A 151 -6.14 10.82 28.28
CA TYR A 151 -4.71 11.10 28.48
C TYR A 151 -4.28 12.50 28.04
N LEU A 152 -4.90 13.04 27.01
CA LEU A 152 -4.65 14.42 26.60
C LEU A 152 -5.39 15.39 27.54
N ALA A 153 -4.81 16.56 27.78
CA ALA A 153 -5.54 17.60 28.45
C ALA A 153 -6.83 17.94 27.68
N SER A 154 -7.95 18.15 28.37
CA SER A 154 -9.25 18.41 27.74
C SER A 154 -9.19 19.53 26.70
N SER A 155 -8.42 20.60 26.99
CA SER A 155 -8.21 21.70 26.02
C SER A 155 -7.41 21.30 24.77
N CYS A 156 -6.53 20.32 24.91
CA CYS A 156 -5.77 19.79 23.78
C CYS A 156 -6.63 18.84 22.93
N PHE A 157 -7.34 17.90 23.57
CA PHE A 157 -8.22 16.98 22.86
C PHE A 157 -9.36 17.71 22.14
N SER A 158 -9.94 18.73 22.78
CA SER A 158 -11.03 19.52 22.18
C SER A 158 -10.57 20.50 21.10
N SER A 159 -9.27 20.62 20.82
CA SER A 159 -8.77 21.44 19.71
C SER A 159 -8.75 20.69 18.37
N PHE A 160 -8.95 19.37 18.37
CA PHE A 160 -9.13 18.65 17.13
C PHE A 160 -10.56 18.82 16.62
N GLU A 161 -10.73 19.45 15.47
CA GLU A 161 -12.02 19.59 14.78
C GLU A 161 -12.59 18.23 14.37
N HIS A 162 -11.70 17.31 14.01
CA HIS A 162 -12.06 15.97 13.57
C HIS A 162 -11.28 14.90 14.34
N VAL A 163 -12.02 13.98 14.98
CA VAL A 163 -11.42 12.81 15.64
C VAL A 163 -11.95 11.56 14.96
N LEU A 164 -11.03 10.80 14.35
CA LEU A 164 -11.33 9.60 13.56
C LEU A 164 -10.80 8.38 14.28
N THR A 165 -11.48 7.23 14.07
CA THR A 165 -11.05 5.95 14.63
C THR A 165 -10.26 5.18 13.57
N ALA A 166 -9.00 4.87 13.89
CA ALA A 166 -8.13 4.06 13.05
C ALA A 166 -8.48 2.56 13.14
N ASN A 167 -8.21 1.83 12.07
CA ASN A 167 -8.26 0.36 12.08
C ASN A 167 -6.99 -0.26 12.70
N SER A 168 -6.89 -1.60 12.71
CA SER A 168 -5.77 -2.31 13.34
C SER A 168 -4.45 -2.22 12.58
N SER A 169 -4.46 -1.83 11.31
CA SER A 169 -3.24 -1.64 10.51
C SER A 169 -2.42 -0.45 11.00
N ILE A 170 -3.11 0.60 11.49
CA ILE A 170 -2.44 1.76 12.10
C ILE A 170 -1.97 1.40 13.51
N SER A 171 -0.81 0.77 13.58
CA SER A 171 -0.24 0.22 14.82
C SER A 171 1.21 0.64 15.06
N GLN A 172 1.60 1.78 14.50
CA GLN A 172 2.95 2.34 14.61
C GLN A 172 3.52 2.26 16.02
N ASN A 173 4.80 2.06 16.13
CA ASN A 173 5.60 2.24 17.35
C ASN A 173 6.68 3.32 17.08
N GLY A 174 7.59 3.58 18.00
CA GLY A 174 8.46 4.75 17.91
C GLY A 174 9.53 4.71 16.81
N ASP A 175 9.68 3.61 16.10
CA ASP A 175 10.65 3.35 15.03
C ASP A 175 9.99 3.17 13.65
N ASP A 176 8.66 3.09 13.59
CA ASP A 176 7.93 2.94 12.34
C ASP A 176 7.79 4.27 11.58
N ALA A 177 7.93 4.22 10.26
CA ALA A 177 7.61 5.35 9.40
C ALA A 177 6.11 5.39 9.06
N ILE A 178 5.61 6.61 8.82
CA ILE A 178 4.23 6.86 8.38
C ILE A 178 4.28 7.51 7.01
N GLU A 179 3.48 7.00 6.09
CA GLU A 179 3.26 7.58 4.78
C GLU A 179 1.86 8.16 4.66
N LEU A 180 1.78 9.40 4.19
CA LEU A 180 0.53 10.07 3.84
C LEU A 180 0.33 9.97 2.33
N PHE A 181 -0.85 9.49 1.94
CA PHE A 181 -1.23 9.30 0.55
C PHE A 181 -2.31 10.30 0.12
N GLU A 182 -2.24 10.76 -1.13
CA GLU A 182 -3.33 11.40 -1.84
C GLU A 182 -3.55 10.67 -3.17
N SER A 183 -4.77 10.19 -3.41
CA SER A 183 -5.13 9.43 -4.61
C SER A 183 -4.21 8.22 -4.87
N GLY A 184 -3.77 7.55 -3.79
CA GLY A 184 -2.88 6.39 -3.84
C GLY A 184 -1.39 6.72 -4.01
N ILE A 185 -1.02 7.99 -4.12
CA ILE A 185 0.37 8.46 -4.27
C ILE A 185 0.87 8.98 -2.93
N VAL A 186 2.08 8.59 -2.52
CA VAL A 186 2.74 9.12 -1.32
C VAL A 186 3.07 10.59 -1.54
N ILE A 187 2.54 11.48 -0.68
CA ILE A 187 2.79 12.92 -0.70
C ILE A 187 3.68 13.39 0.44
N GLU A 188 3.75 12.63 1.52
CA GLU A 188 4.61 12.93 2.67
C GLU A 188 5.00 11.65 3.40
N THR A 189 6.22 11.61 3.92
CA THR A 189 6.73 10.52 4.75
C THR A 189 7.33 11.07 6.04
N PHE A 190 6.93 10.51 7.18
CA PHE A 190 7.51 10.78 8.49
C PHE A 190 8.29 9.57 8.97
N GLY A 191 9.58 9.73 9.22
CA GLY A 191 10.49 8.64 9.56
C GLY A 191 11.25 8.08 8.36
N GLU A 192 11.98 6.99 8.59
CA GLU A 192 12.75 6.27 7.56
C GLU A 192 12.11 4.90 7.30
N ILE A 193 11.70 4.62 6.07
CA ILE A 193 10.89 3.45 5.70
C ILE A 193 11.65 2.13 5.92
N ASP A 194 12.96 2.11 5.67
CA ASP A 194 13.79 0.90 5.66
C ASP A 194 14.64 0.74 6.95
N VAL A 195 14.29 1.42 8.03
CA VAL A 195 15.02 1.41 9.31
C VAL A 195 14.12 0.90 10.43
N ASP A 196 14.72 0.00 11.27
CA ASP A 196 14.14 -0.57 12.49
C ASP A 196 14.95 -0.10 13.70
#